data_896735d90be1c53f6040be836d90d465
#
_entry.id   896735d90be1c53f6040be836d90d465
#
_cell.length_a   1.000
_cell.length_b   1.000
_cell.length_c   1.000
_cell.angle_alpha   90.00
_cell.angle_beta   90.00
_cell.angle_gamma   90.00
#
_symmetry.space_group_name_H-M   'P 1'
#
loop_
_entity.id
_entity.type
_entity.pdbx_description
1 polymer ?
#
loop_
_entity_poly.entity_id
_entity_poly.type
_entity_poly.pdbx_seq_one_letter_code
_entity_poly.pdbx_strand_id
1 'polypeptide(L)'
;MKKFLILFLIIFAFAGSSFSQDKFAIARIWTPVLNTDDFESVFGGKSGTKVKLDGKGLIREMEFIAFPNTVFNIVNTIPKNGYDIYEVTTEDYPYTSTKLYIDSRFVNLTDTKIQDRERLLPQKEIILENLKLMEGYPYMWGGNVADGISEMMEYYKPAKELTNRTEELWKLKGVDCSGLIYQATNGNTPRNTSSLVNYGNPVEINGLSAKEIAEKLQPLDLIVWSGHVVIVLDENTAIESTPAEGVNKTDLVARLKSILIERKAVDDWNSTSGKRFVIRRWVE
;
A
#
# COMPACT_ATOMS: atom_id res chain seq x y z
N MET A 1 64.48 52.51 20.84
CA MET A 1 64.15 51.13 20.49
C MET A 1 62.67 50.83 20.90
N LYS A 2 61.72 50.95 20.00
CA LYS A 2 60.28 50.64 20.27
C LYS A 2 60.02 49.19 19.92
N LYS A 3 59.63 48.38 20.92
CA LYS A 3 59.24 47.01 20.76
C LYS A 3 57.76 46.97 20.29
N PHE A 4 57.50 46.51 19.06
CA PHE A 4 56.14 46.17 18.56
C PHE A 4 55.75 44.81 19.11
N LEU A 5 54.66 44.76 19.86
CA LEU A 5 54.01 43.53 20.32
C LEU A 5 52.94 43.14 19.29
N ILE A 6 53.17 42.05 18.55
CA ILE A 6 52.18 41.50 17.60
C ILE A 6 51.31 40.55 18.38
N LEU A 7 50.05 40.92 18.56
CA LEU A 7 49.02 40.08 19.18
C LEU A 7 48.42 39.17 18.10
N PHE A 8 48.74 37.88 18.13
CA PHE A 8 48.09 36.87 17.27
C PHE A 8 46.70 36.52 17.83
N LEU A 9 45.64 36.94 17.13
CA LEU A 9 44.25 36.53 17.44
C LEU A 9 43.99 35.19 16.79
N ILE A 10 43.95 34.10 17.57
CA ILE A 10 43.55 32.77 17.09
C ILE A 10 42.02 32.73 17.09
N ILE A 11 41.42 32.82 15.90
CA ILE A 11 39.99 32.61 15.70
C ILE A 11 39.75 31.07 15.65
N PHE A 12 39.23 30.53 16.75
CA PHE A 12 38.67 29.16 16.73
C PHE A 12 37.35 29.18 15.96
N ALA A 13 37.39 28.75 14.71
CA ALA A 13 36.18 28.41 13.97
C ALA A 13 35.59 27.10 14.56
N PHE A 14 34.57 27.22 15.41
CA PHE A 14 33.73 26.08 15.76
C PHE A 14 32.97 25.66 14.50
N ALA A 15 33.46 24.64 13.80
CA ALA A 15 32.67 23.91 12.87
C ALA A 15 31.59 23.16 13.66
N GLY A 16 30.43 23.76 13.78
CA GLY A 16 29.24 23.09 14.33
C GLY A 16 28.90 21.93 13.39
N SER A 17 29.21 20.70 13.79
CA SER A 17 28.66 19.52 13.20
C SER A 17 27.15 19.57 13.44
N SER A 18 26.39 19.96 12.42
CA SER A 18 24.96 19.72 12.42
C SER A 18 24.76 18.19 12.43
N PHE A 19 24.63 17.61 13.60
CA PHE A 19 24.04 16.29 13.70
C PHE A 19 22.64 16.42 13.11
N SER A 20 22.42 15.83 11.94
CA SER A 20 21.07 15.60 11.42
C SER A 20 20.39 14.75 12.49
N GLN A 21 19.51 15.35 13.26
CA GLN A 21 18.69 14.62 14.21
C GLN A 21 17.74 13.78 13.40
N ASP A 22 17.75 12.47 13.59
CA ASP A 22 16.83 11.55 12.94
C ASP A 22 15.41 12.03 13.25
N LYS A 23 14.66 12.38 12.21
CA LYS A 23 13.27 12.80 12.34
C LYS A 23 12.36 11.66 11.95
N PHE A 24 11.32 11.50 12.74
CA PHE A 24 10.28 10.51 12.48
C PHE A 24 8.95 11.23 12.27
N ALA A 25 8.10 10.63 11.44
CA ALA A 25 6.72 11.05 11.28
C ALA A 25 5.80 9.89 11.65
N ILE A 26 4.68 10.21 12.29
CA ILE A 26 3.68 9.24 12.72
C ILE A 26 2.39 9.57 12.01
N ALA A 27 1.83 8.62 11.26
CA ALA A 27 0.53 8.79 10.61
C ALA A 27 -0.55 9.13 11.66
N ARG A 28 -1.13 10.32 11.56
CA ARG A 28 -2.20 10.78 12.44
C ARG A 28 -3.55 10.21 12.04
N ILE A 29 -3.72 10.03 10.74
CA ILE A 29 -4.91 9.48 10.07
C ILE A 29 -4.43 8.56 8.94
N TRP A 30 -5.34 7.98 8.19
CA TRP A 30 -5.03 7.28 6.95
C TRP A 30 -4.18 8.19 6.06
N THR A 31 -2.95 7.77 5.76
CA THR A 31 -1.95 8.62 5.11
C THR A 31 -1.60 8.08 3.74
N PRO A 32 -1.91 8.81 2.65
CA PRO A 32 -1.48 8.42 1.31
C PRO A 32 0.03 8.41 1.19
N VAL A 33 0.58 7.35 0.63
CA VAL A 33 2.00 7.21 0.33
C VAL A 33 2.18 7.07 -1.17
N LEU A 34 2.85 8.05 -1.78
CA LEU A 34 3.06 8.13 -3.22
C LEU A 34 4.52 7.87 -3.58
N ASN A 35 4.77 7.53 -4.84
CA ASN A 35 6.12 7.44 -5.42
C ASN A 35 6.61 8.74 -6.07
N THR A 36 5.92 9.84 -5.83
CA THR A 36 6.25 11.19 -6.30
C THR A 36 6.04 12.22 -5.19
N ASP A 37 6.86 13.26 -5.16
CA ASP A 37 6.68 14.41 -4.26
C ASP A 37 5.69 15.45 -4.81
N ASP A 38 5.21 15.28 -6.05
CA ASP A 38 4.30 16.21 -6.73
C ASP A 38 2.83 15.77 -6.56
N PHE A 39 2.33 15.83 -5.31
CA PHE A 39 0.95 15.49 -4.97
C PHE A 39 -0.07 16.39 -5.69
N GLU A 40 0.25 17.67 -5.88
CA GLU A 40 -0.65 18.63 -6.55
C GLU A 40 -0.87 18.27 -8.02
N SER A 41 0.12 17.69 -8.70
CA SER A 41 -0.06 17.21 -10.08
C SER A 41 -0.94 15.96 -10.13
N VAL A 42 -0.94 15.16 -9.08
CA VAL A 42 -1.78 13.95 -8.97
C VAL A 42 -3.23 14.33 -8.65
N PHE A 43 -3.42 15.23 -7.66
CA PHE A 43 -4.74 15.66 -7.19
C PHE A 43 -4.97 17.13 -7.56
N GLY A 44 -5.58 17.37 -8.72
CA GLY A 44 -5.88 18.73 -9.21
C GLY A 44 -5.27 19.04 -10.55
N GLY A 45 -3.97 18.88 -10.68
CA GLY A 45 -3.21 19.29 -11.85
C GLY A 45 -3.43 20.77 -12.15
N LYS A 46 -3.14 21.24 -13.37
CA LYS A 46 -3.30 22.65 -13.79
C LYS A 46 -4.74 23.17 -13.70
N SER A 47 -5.74 22.31 -13.79
CA SER A 47 -7.16 22.70 -13.76
C SER A 47 -7.76 22.71 -12.36
N GLY A 48 -7.10 22.12 -11.38
CA GLY A 48 -7.63 21.92 -10.02
C GLY A 48 -8.84 20.99 -9.94
N THR A 49 -9.11 20.19 -10.98
CA THR A 49 -10.35 19.38 -11.07
C THR A 49 -10.14 17.96 -11.59
N LYS A 50 -8.89 17.54 -11.78
CA LYS A 50 -8.57 16.23 -12.37
C LYS A 50 -7.63 15.46 -11.47
N VAL A 51 -7.87 14.17 -11.36
CA VAL A 51 -6.89 13.22 -10.83
C VAL A 51 -6.02 12.73 -11.98
N LYS A 52 -4.71 12.58 -11.75
CA LYS A 52 -3.79 12.04 -12.74
C LYS A 52 -4.00 10.54 -12.89
N LEU A 53 -4.35 10.11 -14.09
CA LEU A 53 -4.63 8.72 -14.41
C LEU A 53 -3.78 8.26 -15.59
N ASP A 54 -3.35 7.00 -15.56
CA ASP A 54 -2.72 6.35 -16.71
C ASP A 54 -3.76 5.97 -17.79
N GLY A 55 -3.30 5.37 -18.89
CA GLY A 55 -4.18 4.91 -19.97
C GLY A 55 -5.20 3.82 -19.60
N LYS A 56 -5.11 3.28 -18.37
CA LYS A 56 -6.04 2.30 -17.80
C LYS A 56 -6.94 2.89 -16.70
N GLY A 57 -6.86 4.21 -16.48
CA GLY A 57 -7.64 4.90 -15.46
C GLY A 57 -7.14 4.69 -14.03
N LEU A 58 -5.84 4.43 -13.84
CA LEU A 58 -5.23 4.14 -12.54
C LEU A 58 -4.29 5.26 -12.10
N ILE A 59 -4.28 5.56 -10.79
CA ILE A 59 -3.34 6.49 -10.16
C ILE A 59 -2.04 5.75 -9.89
N ARG A 60 -1.11 5.75 -10.85
CA ARG A 60 0.14 4.98 -10.76
C ARG A 60 1.13 5.50 -9.73
N GLU A 61 0.93 6.71 -9.28
CA GLU A 61 1.72 7.32 -8.22
C GLU A 61 1.40 6.76 -6.83
N MET A 62 0.25 6.11 -6.63
CA MET A 62 -0.11 5.48 -5.37
C MET A 62 0.67 4.17 -5.15
N GLU A 63 1.33 4.08 -3.99
CA GLU A 63 1.98 2.86 -3.52
C GLU A 63 1.11 2.11 -2.51
N PHE A 64 0.69 2.80 -1.45
CA PHE A 64 -0.26 2.29 -0.46
C PHE A 64 -0.83 3.42 0.42
N ILE A 65 -1.79 3.09 1.28
CA ILE A 65 -2.29 3.99 2.31
C ILE A 65 -1.81 3.46 3.67
N ALA A 66 -1.02 4.26 4.37
CA ALA A 66 -0.54 3.89 5.69
C ALA A 66 -1.66 4.01 6.73
N PHE A 67 -1.72 3.04 7.63
CA PHE A 67 -2.64 3.04 8.77
C PHE A 67 -2.29 4.16 9.76
N PRO A 68 -3.26 4.68 10.53
CA PRO A 68 -2.95 5.53 11.68
C PRO A 68 -1.92 4.86 12.59
N ASN A 69 -1.00 5.66 13.14
CA ASN A 69 0.14 5.25 13.95
C ASN A 69 1.27 4.51 13.21
N THR A 70 1.22 4.36 11.88
CA THR A 70 2.39 3.94 11.10
C THR A 70 3.53 4.93 11.32
N VAL A 71 4.73 4.42 11.60
CA VAL A 71 5.95 5.21 11.80
C VAL A 71 6.75 5.26 10.52
N PHE A 72 7.21 6.47 10.19
CA PHE A 72 8.06 6.74 9.05
C PHE A 72 9.40 7.31 9.52
N ASN A 73 10.50 6.88 8.92
CA ASN A 73 11.78 7.56 9.01
C ASN A 73 11.84 8.62 7.91
N ILE A 74 12.07 9.88 8.25
CA ILE A 74 12.21 10.98 7.29
C ILE A 74 13.62 10.95 6.70
N VAL A 75 13.72 10.77 5.40
CA VAL A 75 14.98 10.78 4.63
C VAL A 75 15.29 12.18 4.12
N ASN A 76 14.26 12.90 3.65
CA ASN A 76 14.38 14.24 3.11
C ASN A 76 13.10 15.04 3.32
N THR A 77 13.22 16.36 3.40
CA THR A 77 12.11 17.31 3.51
C THR A 77 12.08 18.21 2.29
N ILE A 78 10.94 18.27 1.62
CA ILE A 78 10.72 19.06 0.40
C ILE A 78 9.66 20.12 0.71
N PRO A 79 10.05 21.39 0.92
CA PRO A 79 9.11 22.45 1.21
C PRO A 79 8.14 22.72 0.05
N LYS A 80 6.86 22.91 0.37
CA LYS A 80 5.81 23.34 -0.52
C LYS A 80 5.19 24.65 0.01
N ASN A 81 4.15 25.14 -0.63
CA ASN A 81 3.51 26.36 -0.19
C ASN A 81 2.56 26.08 1.00
N GLY A 82 3.08 26.26 2.22
CA GLY A 82 2.30 26.09 3.47
C GLY A 82 2.29 24.68 4.07
N TYR A 83 3.02 23.73 3.51
CA TYR A 83 3.24 22.38 4.03
C TYR A 83 4.54 21.79 3.50
N ASP A 84 4.92 20.61 3.95
CA ASP A 84 6.10 19.89 3.46
C ASP A 84 5.68 18.53 2.87
N ILE A 85 6.47 18.04 1.94
CA ILE A 85 6.46 16.63 1.53
C ILE A 85 7.71 15.97 2.10
N TYR A 86 7.54 14.83 2.75
CA TYR A 86 8.64 14.04 3.28
C TYR A 86 8.93 12.85 2.38
N GLU A 87 10.19 12.69 1.95
CA GLU A 87 10.70 11.42 1.45
C GLU A 87 10.94 10.52 2.67
N VAL A 88 10.38 9.30 2.66
CA VAL A 88 10.32 8.45 3.86
C VAL A 88 10.65 6.99 3.58
N THR A 89 10.92 6.25 4.65
CA THR A 89 10.89 4.78 4.68
C THR A 89 10.00 4.31 5.82
N THR A 90 9.43 3.10 5.70
CA THR A 90 8.59 2.50 6.74
C THR A 90 8.65 0.97 6.69
N GLU A 91 8.52 0.32 7.85
CA GLU A 91 8.42 -1.14 7.96
C GLU A 91 7.11 -1.71 7.38
N ASP A 92 6.06 -0.88 7.26
CA ASP A 92 4.78 -1.28 6.66
C ASP A 92 4.87 -1.51 5.14
N TYR A 93 5.90 -0.92 4.49
CA TYR A 93 6.14 -1.05 3.05
C TYR A 93 7.64 -1.14 2.75
N PRO A 94 8.27 -2.30 3.01
CA PRO A 94 9.73 -2.47 2.96
C PRO A 94 10.29 -2.66 1.54
N TYR A 95 9.66 -2.08 0.53
CA TYR A 95 10.07 -2.19 -0.87
C TYR A 95 10.98 -1.04 -1.26
N THR A 96 12.27 -1.34 -1.49
CA THR A 96 13.32 -0.34 -1.70
C THR A 96 13.48 0.12 -3.14
N SER A 97 12.77 -0.48 -4.09
CA SER A 97 12.85 -0.12 -5.52
C SER A 97 12.19 1.21 -5.87
N THR A 98 11.41 1.77 -4.94
CA THR A 98 10.62 2.99 -5.14
C THR A 98 10.84 3.92 -3.96
N LYS A 99 11.04 5.22 -4.22
CA LYS A 99 11.00 6.25 -3.20
C LYS A 99 9.57 6.46 -2.74
N LEU A 100 9.39 6.70 -1.45
CA LEU A 100 8.10 6.94 -0.84
C LEU A 100 8.01 8.38 -0.35
N TYR A 101 6.85 8.99 -0.57
CA TYR A 101 6.57 10.37 -0.18
C TYR A 101 5.24 10.47 0.56
N ILE A 102 5.21 11.28 1.60
CA ILE A 102 4.02 11.59 2.39
C ILE A 102 3.89 13.10 2.58
N ASP A 103 2.66 13.56 2.73
CA ASP A 103 2.35 14.95 3.02
C ASP A 103 2.33 15.20 4.54
N SER A 104 3.03 16.24 4.98
CA SER A 104 3.18 16.61 6.39
C SER A 104 1.86 16.83 7.13
N ARG A 105 0.80 17.20 6.43
CA ARG A 105 -0.53 17.45 7.01
C ARG A 105 -1.22 16.19 7.52
N PHE A 106 -0.78 15.01 7.07
CA PHE A 106 -1.30 13.70 7.50
C PHE A 106 -0.59 13.12 8.71
N VAL A 107 0.51 13.72 9.17
CA VAL A 107 1.39 13.13 10.18
C VAL A 107 1.72 14.10 11.31
N ASN A 108 2.16 13.55 12.42
CA ASN A 108 2.80 14.30 13.51
C ASN A 108 4.31 14.01 13.48
N LEU A 109 5.13 15.04 13.72
CA LEU A 109 6.59 14.88 13.82
C LEU A 109 7.03 14.51 15.23
N THR A 110 8.09 13.73 15.32
CA THR A 110 8.80 13.44 16.59
C THR A 110 10.31 13.29 16.34
N ASP A 111 11.10 13.74 17.28
CA ASP A 111 12.56 13.58 17.25
C ASP A 111 13.00 12.25 17.91
N THR A 112 12.06 11.53 18.52
CA THR A 112 12.33 10.25 19.18
C THR A 112 11.75 9.12 18.36
N LYS A 113 12.56 8.10 18.07
CA LYS A 113 12.09 6.87 17.47
C LYS A 113 11.10 6.19 18.43
N ILE A 114 9.88 6.02 17.97
CA ILE A 114 8.86 5.28 18.70
C ILE A 114 8.69 3.89 18.11
N GLN A 115 8.02 3.02 18.86
CA GLN A 115 7.65 1.71 18.38
C GLN A 115 6.61 1.84 17.27
N ASP A 116 6.74 1.01 16.21
CA ASP A 116 5.72 0.88 15.18
C ASP A 116 4.35 0.52 15.77
N ARG A 117 3.30 0.83 15.01
CA ARG A 117 1.94 0.47 15.39
C ARG A 117 1.83 -1.03 15.69
N GLU A 118 1.07 -1.37 16.69
CA GLU A 118 0.72 -2.76 16.98
C GLU A 118 -0.19 -3.31 15.87
N ARG A 119 0.24 -4.41 15.26
CA ARG A 119 -0.51 -5.12 14.21
C ARG A 119 -1.23 -6.30 14.84
N LEU A 120 -2.38 -6.03 15.43
CA LEU A 120 -3.23 -7.11 15.97
C LEU A 120 -3.93 -7.82 14.81
N LEU A 121 -3.57 -9.09 14.59
CA LEU A 121 -4.24 -9.92 13.59
C LEU A 121 -5.66 -10.26 14.10
N PRO A 122 -6.72 -9.88 13.36
CA PRO A 122 -8.08 -10.25 13.74
C PRO A 122 -8.28 -11.78 13.68
N GLN A 123 -9.28 -12.27 14.40
CA GLN A 123 -9.70 -13.68 14.29
C GLN A 123 -10.19 -13.98 12.87
N LYS A 124 -10.06 -15.24 12.45
CA LYS A 124 -10.40 -15.72 11.10
C LYS A 124 -11.80 -15.30 10.65
N GLU A 125 -12.79 -15.43 11.52
CA GLU A 125 -14.19 -15.06 11.28
C GLU A 125 -14.35 -13.56 11.00
N ILE A 126 -13.62 -12.73 11.76
CA ILE A 126 -13.62 -11.27 11.58
C ILE A 126 -12.96 -10.89 10.26
N ILE A 127 -11.87 -11.55 9.88
CA ILE A 127 -11.22 -11.31 8.58
C ILE A 127 -12.20 -11.64 7.43
N LEU A 128 -12.87 -12.79 7.50
CA LEU A 128 -13.86 -13.21 6.50
C LEU A 128 -15.06 -12.25 6.45
N GLU A 129 -15.53 -11.74 7.58
CA GLU A 129 -16.57 -10.73 7.64
C GLU A 129 -16.11 -9.41 7.00
N ASN A 130 -14.93 -8.92 7.37
CA ASN A 130 -14.34 -7.71 6.79
C ASN A 130 -14.21 -7.81 5.27
N LEU A 131 -13.77 -8.97 4.74
CA LEU A 131 -13.70 -9.21 3.30
C LEU A 131 -15.08 -9.11 2.64
N LYS A 132 -16.11 -9.75 3.24
CA LYS A 132 -17.48 -9.73 2.72
C LYS A 132 -18.11 -8.34 2.74
N LEU A 133 -17.83 -7.55 3.77
CA LEU A 133 -18.31 -6.17 3.89
C LEU A 133 -17.74 -5.23 2.81
N MET A 134 -16.59 -5.58 2.24
CA MET A 134 -15.99 -4.78 1.16
C MET A 134 -16.52 -5.14 -0.24
N GLU A 135 -17.45 -6.09 -0.38
CA GLU A 135 -18.09 -6.38 -1.68
C GLU A 135 -18.76 -5.13 -2.27
N GLY A 136 -18.55 -4.89 -3.56
CA GLY A 136 -19.09 -3.73 -4.27
C GLY A 136 -18.25 -2.44 -4.16
N TYR A 137 -17.22 -2.40 -3.32
CA TYR A 137 -16.30 -1.26 -3.31
C TYR A 137 -15.48 -1.18 -4.61
N PRO A 138 -15.13 0.03 -5.07
CA PRO A 138 -14.38 0.19 -6.31
C PRO A 138 -12.94 -0.31 -6.18
N TYR A 139 -12.35 -0.67 -7.32
CA TYR A 139 -10.91 -0.89 -7.41
C TYR A 139 -10.16 0.45 -7.33
N MET A 140 -9.13 0.49 -6.48
CA MET A 140 -8.20 1.61 -6.38
C MET A 140 -6.77 1.06 -6.42
N TRP A 141 -5.98 1.43 -7.42
CA TRP A 141 -4.56 1.05 -7.47
C TRP A 141 -3.82 1.62 -6.26
N GLY A 142 -3.05 0.80 -5.54
CA GLY A 142 -2.40 1.19 -4.29
C GLY A 142 -3.37 1.37 -3.11
N GLY A 143 -4.68 1.22 -3.34
CA GLY A 143 -5.70 1.39 -2.31
C GLY A 143 -5.78 0.21 -1.34
N ASN A 144 -5.99 0.54 -0.07
CA ASN A 144 -6.29 -0.40 1.01
C ASN A 144 -7.17 0.26 2.09
N VAL A 145 -8.00 1.21 1.68
CA VAL A 145 -9.01 1.85 2.52
C VAL A 145 -10.31 1.95 1.71
N ALA A 146 -11.24 1.05 1.97
CA ALA A 146 -12.47 0.92 1.19
C ALA A 146 -13.27 2.23 1.14
N ASP A 147 -13.43 2.92 2.27
CA ASP A 147 -14.19 4.17 2.37
C ASP A 147 -13.45 5.41 1.83
N GLY A 148 -12.12 5.28 1.62
CA GLY A 148 -11.27 6.38 1.18
C GLY A 148 -10.89 7.34 2.32
N ILE A 149 -10.30 8.47 1.95
CA ILE A 149 -9.72 9.46 2.85
C ILE A 149 -10.41 10.80 2.58
N SER A 150 -11.30 11.23 3.48
CA SER A 150 -12.07 12.47 3.34
C SER A 150 -11.19 13.72 3.35
N GLU A 151 -10.09 13.69 4.11
CA GLU A 151 -9.13 14.78 4.26
C GLU A 151 -8.42 15.15 2.95
N MET A 152 -8.43 14.26 1.96
CA MET A 152 -7.94 14.57 0.61
C MET A 152 -8.72 15.74 -0.03
N MET A 153 -10.02 15.85 0.25
CA MET A 153 -10.85 16.96 -0.25
C MET A 153 -10.56 18.30 0.44
N GLU A 154 -10.02 18.25 1.65
CA GLU A 154 -9.62 19.43 2.41
C GLU A 154 -8.22 19.91 2.00
N TYR A 155 -7.25 18.98 1.99
CA TYR A 155 -5.84 19.32 1.76
C TYR A 155 -5.51 19.57 0.28
N TYR A 156 -6.20 18.90 -0.63
CA TYR A 156 -6.13 19.10 -2.08
C TYR A 156 -7.48 19.54 -2.61
N LYS A 157 -7.94 20.69 -2.12
CA LYS A 157 -9.30 21.18 -2.40
C LYS A 157 -9.56 21.32 -3.91
N PRO A 158 -10.57 20.64 -4.47
CA PRO A 158 -10.93 20.78 -5.86
C PRO A 158 -11.37 22.21 -6.18
N ALA A 159 -10.99 22.72 -7.35
CA ALA A 159 -11.36 24.08 -7.80
C ALA A 159 -12.85 24.20 -8.19
N LYS A 160 -13.53 23.06 -8.40
CA LYS A 160 -14.95 22.97 -8.74
C LYS A 160 -15.54 21.69 -8.15
N GLU A 161 -16.87 21.61 -8.17
CA GLU A 161 -17.60 20.38 -7.88
C GLU A 161 -17.14 19.24 -8.80
N LEU A 162 -16.93 18.09 -8.22
CA LEU A 162 -16.48 16.89 -8.92
C LEU A 162 -17.65 15.97 -9.26
N THR A 163 -17.49 15.14 -10.27
CA THR A 163 -18.40 14.00 -10.47
C THR A 163 -18.17 12.96 -9.40
N ASN A 164 -19.17 12.13 -9.08
CA ASN A 164 -19.06 11.08 -8.06
C ASN A 164 -17.81 10.21 -8.27
N ARG A 165 -17.57 9.80 -9.51
CA ARG A 165 -16.39 8.96 -9.83
C ARG A 165 -15.07 9.70 -9.60
N THR A 166 -14.99 10.98 -9.93
CA THR A 166 -13.78 11.78 -9.70
C THR A 166 -13.55 12.01 -8.21
N GLU A 167 -14.63 12.22 -7.44
CA GLU A 167 -14.56 12.37 -5.99
C GLU A 167 -14.09 11.09 -5.31
N GLU A 168 -14.58 9.91 -5.71
CA GLU A 168 -14.07 8.63 -5.22
C GLU A 168 -12.58 8.46 -5.46
N LEU A 169 -12.10 8.77 -6.69
CA LEU A 169 -10.68 8.74 -7.03
C LEU A 169 -9.88 9.76 -6.23
N TRP A 170 -10.44 10.93 -6.00
CA TRP A 170 -9.79 12.00 -5.21
C TRP A 170 -9.61 11.60 -3.75
N LYS A 171 -10.63 10.97 -3.18
CA LYS A 171 -10.59 10.42 -1.82
C LYS A 171 -9.82 9.10 -1.72
N LEU A 172 -9.28 8.58 -2.82
CA LEU A 172 -8.61 7.27 -2.88
C LEU A 172 -9.51 6.13 -2.37
N LYS A 173 -10.83 6.23 -2.63
CA LYS A 173 -11.82 5.27 -2.19
C LYS A 173 -11.68 3.95 -2.94
N GLY A 174 -11.54 2.85 -2.20
CA GLY A 174 -11.44 1.50 -2.74
C GLY A 174 -10.16 0.77 -2.38
N VAL A 175 -10.08 -0.47 -2.85
CA VAL A 175 -8.95 -1.36 -2.58
C VAL A 175 -8.45 -2.03 -3.85
N ASP A 176 -7.13 -2.27 -3.96
CA ASP A 176 -6.60 -3.18 -4.98
C ASP A 176 -6.67 -4.64 -4.51
N CYS A 177 -6.21 -5.58 -5.33
CA CYS A 177 -6.32 -7.01 -5.04
C CYS A 177 -5.62 -7.43 -3.73
N SER A 178 -4.43 -6.92 -3.46
CA SER A 178 -3.69 -7.19 -2.23
C SER A 178 -4.08 -6.25 -1.08
N GLY A 179 -4.52 -5.03 -1.39
CA GLY A 179 -5.10 -4.09 -0.43
C GLY A 179 -6.36 -4.60 0.24
N LEU A 180 -7.15 -5.40 -0.46
CA LEU A 180 -8.34 -6.06 0.08
C LEU A 180 -8.00 -6.94 1.30
N ILE A 181 -7.07 -7.88 1.17
CA ILE A 181 -6.64 -8.72 2.31
C ILE A 181 -5.81 -7.93 3.32
N TYR A 182 -5.00 -6.96 2.87
CA TYR A 182 -4.21 -6.11 3.75
C TYR A 182 -5.10 -5.29 4.69
N GLN A 183 -6.18 -4.69 4.20
CA GLN A 183 -7.16 -3.99 5.04
C GLN A 183 -7.89 -4.96 5.97
N ALA A 184 -8.40 -6.09 5.45
CA ALA A 184 -9.15 -7.06 6.24
C ALA A 184 -8.34 -7.64 7.42
N THR A 185 -7.01 -7.69 7.29
CA THR A 185 -6.08 -8.21 8.30
C THR A 185 -5.42 -7.12 9.15
N ASN A 186 -5.91 -5.89 9.10
CA ASN A 186 -5.30 -4.77 9.82
C ASN A 186 -3.80 -4.59 9.49
N GLY A 187 -3.42 -4.82 8.22
CA GLY A 187 -2.06 -4.70 7.72
C GLY A 187 -1.09 -5.79 8.19
N ASN A 188 -1.58 -6.96 8.58
CA ASN A 188 -0.73 -8.09 8.97
C ASN A 188 -0.19 -8.89 7.79
N THR A 189 -0.86 -8.88 6.63
CA THR A 189 -0.35 -9.54 5.43
C THR A 189 0.63 -8.64 4.67
N PRO A 190 1.53 -9.20 3.84
CA PRO A 190 2.31 -8.41 2.92
C PRO A 190 1.43 -7.55 2.00
N ARG A 191 1.83 -6.28 1.79
CA ARG A 191 1.04 -5.35 0.98
C ARG A 191 1.04 -5.69 -0.51
N ASN A 192 2.11 -6.31 -1.04
CA ASN A 192 2.29 -6.58 -2.46
C ASN A 192 2.22 -8.07 -2.80
N THR A 193 1.62 -8.39 -3.95
CA THR A 193 1.53 -9.77 -4.47
C THR A 193 2.89 -10.42 -4.70
N SER A 194 3.94 -9.64 -4.98
CA SER A 194 5.32 -10.13 -5.09
C SER A 194 5.85 -10.79 -3.81
N SER A 195 5.33 -10.39 -2.65
CA SER A 195 5.62 -11.02 -1.36
C SER A 195 4.60 -12.09 -1.00
N LEU A 196 3.32 -11.89 -1.38
CA LEU A 196 2.26 -12.86 -1.10
C LEU A 196 2.50 -14.22 -1.77
N VAL A 197 3.18 -14.29 -2.92
CA VAL A 197 3.52 -15.57 -3.60
C VAL A 197 4.40 -16.49 -2.75
N ASN A 198 5.05 -15.97 -1.71
CA ASN A 198 5.89 -16.73 -0.78
C ASN A 198 5.38 -16.64 0.68
N TYR A 199 4.19 -16.06 0.91
CA TYR A 199 3.66 -15.84 2.25
C TYR A 199 2.85 -17.04 2.75
N GLY A 200 3.21 -17.58 3.91
CA GLY A 200 2.61 -18.79 4.48
C GLY A 200 3.12 -20.08 3.82
N ASN A 201 2.41 -21.18 4.05
CA ASN A 201 2.77 -22.52 3.61
C ASN A 201 2.22 -22.81 2.21
N PRO A 202 2.94 -23.53 1.36
CA PRO A 202 2.44 -23.97 0.07
C PRO A 202 1.34 -25.03 0.23
N VAL A 203 0.34 -24.99 -0.65
CA VAL A 203 -0.60 -26.10 -0.86
C VAL A 203 -0.27 -26.76 -2.18
N GLU A 204 -0.07 -28.08 -2.18
CA GLU A 204 0.29 -28.87 -3.35
C GLU A 204 -0.87 -28.96 -4.34
N ILE A 205 -0.69 -28.38 -5.55
CA ILE A 205 -1.71 -28.26 -6.59
C ILE A 205 -1.21 -28.61 -7.99
N ASN A 206 0.08 -28.92 -8.14
CA ASN A 206 0.67 -29.20 -9.44
C ASN A 206 0.00 -30.43 -10.09
N GLY A 207 -0.48 -30.25 -11.34
CA GLY A 207 -1.12 -31.31 -12.11
C GLY A 207 -2.58 -31.56 -11.76
N LEU A 208 -3.16 -30.86 -10.78
CA LEU A 208 -4.56 -31.01 -10.38
C LEU A 208 -5.51 -30.19 -11.27
N SER A 209 -6.73 -30.70 -11.44
CA SER A 209 -7.84 -29.97 -12.05
C SER A 209 -8.39 -28.88 -11.12
N ALA A 210 -9.18 -27.96 -11.66
CA ALA A 210 -9.81 -26.90 -10.85
C ALA A 210 -10.66 -27.44 -9.69
N LYS A 211 -11.36 -28.57 -9.90
CA LYS A 211 -12.17 -29.20 -8.87
C LYS A 211 -11.31 -29.81 -7.76
N GLU A 212 -10.27 -30.56 -8.13
CA GLU A 212 -9.34 -31.15 -7.16
C GLU A 212 -8.59 -30.09 -6.36
N ILE A 213 -8.25 -28.94 -6.99
CA ILE A 213 -7.68 -27.80 -6.27
C ILE A 213 -8.70 -27.26 -5.28
N ALA A 214 -9.95 -26.98 -5.70
CA ALA A 214 -10.98 -26.42 -4.83
C ALA A 214 -11.24 -27.30 -3.59
N GLU A 215 -11.25 -28.63 -3.75
CA GLU A 215 -11.43 -29.58 -2.65
C GLU A 215 -10.32 -29.54 -1.58
N LYS A 216 -9.13 -28.99 -1.92
CA LYS A 216 -8.01 -28.81 -0.98
C LYS A 216 -8.03 -27.44 -0.26
N LEU A 217 -8.76 -26.47 -0.81
CA LEU A 217 -8.72 -25.11 -0.31
C LEU A 217 -9.52 -24.92 0.97
N GLN A 218 -9.07 -23.98 1.78
CA GLN A 218 -9.71 -23.57 3.03
C GLN A 218 -9.97 -22.07 3.01
N PRO A 219 -10.94 -21.58 3.79
CA PRO A 219 -11.16 -20.14 3.94
C PRO A 219 -9.88 -19.40 4.33
N LEU A 220 -9.60 -18.27 3.65
CA LEU A 220 -8.41 -17.43 3.70
C LEU A 220 -7.17 -17.97 2.95
N ASP A 221 -7.23 -19.15 2.31
CA ASP A 221 -6.19 -19.52 1.35
C ASP A 221 -6.10 -18.48 0.23
N LEU A 222 -4.87 -18.16 -0.19
CA LEU A 222 -4.60 -17.20 -1.25
C LEU A 222 -4.24 -17.92 -2.55
N ILE A 223 -5.02 -17.69 -3.59
CA ILE A 223 -4.68 -18.08 -4.97
C ILE A 223 -3.91 -16.88 -5.54
N VAL A 224 -2.58 -16.99 -5.69
CA VAL A 224 -1.74 -15.81 -5.92
C VAL A 224 -0.71 -16.00 -7.01
N TRP A 225 -0.48 -14.91 -7.77
CA TRP A 225 0.61 -14.76 -8.72
C TRP A 225 1.13 -13.32 -8.71
N SER A 226 2.25 -13.07 -9.36
CA SER A 226 2.78 -11.71 -9.49
C SER A 226 1.78 -10.81 -10.23
N GLY A 227 1.25 -9.83 -9.53
CA GLY A 227 0.29 -8.85 -10.03
C GLY A 227 -1.17 -9.11 -9.64
N HIS A 228 -1.52 -10.26 -9.01
CA HIS A 228 -2.89 -10.47 -8.54
C HIS A 228 -3.01 -11.51 -7.44
N VAL A 229 -4.05 -11.38 -6.63
CA VAL A 229 -4.46 -12.35 -5.60
C VAL A 229 -5.98 -12.49 -5.57
N VAL A 230 -6.45 -13.73 -5.43
CA VAL A 230 -7.83 -14.12 -5.17
C VAL A 230 -7.88 -14.79 -3.81
N ILE A 231 -8.89 -14.50 -3.00
CA ILE A 231 -8.98 -14.96 -1.60
C ILE A 231 -10.16 -15.93 -1.50
N VAL A 232 -9.94 -17.09 -0.90
CA VAL A 232 -10.99 -18.08 -0.67
C VAL A 232 -11.84 -17.65 0.51
N LEU A 233 -13.16 -17.52 0.33
CA LEU A 233 -14.11 -17.22 1.42
C LEU A 233 -14.67 -18.48 2.07
N ASP A 234 -15.02 -19.47 1.25
CA ASP A 234 -15.56 -20.75 1.66
C ASP A 234 -15.32 -21.78 0.57
N GLU A 235 -15.89 -22.99 0.69
CA GLU A 235 -15.74 -24.12 -0.22
C GLU A 235 -16.25 -23.85 -1.66
N ASN A 236 -17.10 -22.84 -1.85
CA ASN A 236 -17.72 -22.53 -3.13
C ASN A 236 -17.37 -21.13 -3.64
N THR A 237 -16.89 -20.24 -2.78
CA THR A 237 -16.82 -18.81 -3.05
C THR A 237 -15.39 -18.26 -2.88
N ALA A 238 -14.97 -17.49 -3.85
CA ALA A 238 -13.77 -16.65 -3.77
C ALA A 238 -14.14 -15.15 -3.85
N ILE A 239 -13.27 -14.28 -3.38
CA ILE A 239 -13.39 -12.81 -3.46
C ILE A 239 -12.08 -12.21 -3.98
N GLU A 240 -12.19 -11.20 -4.80
CA GLU A 240 -11.05 -10.47 -5.34
C GLU A 240 -11.43 -9.01 -5.64
N SER A 241 -10.44 -8.14 -5.84
CA SER A 241 -10.68 -6.79 -6.35
C SER A 241 -9.99 -6.63 -7.71
N THR A 242 -10.77 -6.26 -8.73
CA THR A 242 -10.30 -6.09 -10.11
C THR A 242 -10.62 -4.70 -10.66
N PRO A 243 -9.82 -4.17 -11.60
CA PRO A 243 -10.11 -2.86 -12.21
C PRO A 243 -11.46 -2.80 -12.93
N ALA A 244 -11.98 -3.95 -13.41
CA ALA A 244 -13.23 -4.03 -14.16
C ALA A 244 -14.47 -4.00 -13.25
N GLU A 245 -14.42 -4.66 -12.11
CA GLU A 245 -15.60 -4.96 -11.30
C GLU A 245 -15.50 -4.44 -9.86
N GLY A 246 -14.31 -3.95 -9.44
CA GLY A 246 -14.06 -3.66 -8.03
C GLY A 246 -13.96 -4.94 -7.21
N VAL A 247 -14.43 -4.87 -5.96
CA VAL A 247 -14.49 -6.04 -5.07
C VAL A 247 -15.72 -6.86 -5.38
N ASN A 248 -15.52 -8.09 -5.84
CA ASN A 248 -16.59 -8.98 -6.23
C ASN A 248 -16.34 -10.43 -5.79
N LYS A 249 -17.42 -11.17 -5.58
CA LYS A 249 -17.41 -12.61 -5.32
C LYS A 249 -17.60 -13.40 -6.60
N THR A 250 -16.95 -14.56 -6.66
CA THR A 250 -17.04 -15.48 -7.80
C THR A 250 -17.17 -16.93 -7.32
N ASP A 251 -17.74 -17.80 -8.14
CA ASP A 251 -17.67 -19.25 -7.91
C ASP A 251 -16.21 -19.72 -7.95
N LEU A 252 -15.76 -20.39 -6.90
CA LEU A 252 -14.37 -20.80 -6.73
C LEU A 252 -13.86 -21.71 -7.84
N VAL A 253 -14.67 -22.72 -8.23
CA VAL A 253 -14.28 -23.67 -9.28
C VAL A 253 -14.25 -22.99 -10.65
N ALA A 254 -15.23 -22.13 -10.96
CA ALA A 254 -15.24 -21.35 -12.19
C ALA A 254 -14.03 -20.42 -12.28
N ARG A 255 -13.69 -19.76 -11.18
CA ARG A 255 -12.51 -18.88 -11.12
C ARG A 255 -11.21 -19.65 -11.32
N LEU A 256 -11.03 -20.79 -10.66
CA LEU A 256 -9.88 -21.67 -10.84
C LEU A 256 -9.76 -22.16 -12.29
N LYS A 257 -10.87 -22.54 -12.94
CA LYS A 257 -10.87 -22.90 -14.37
C LYS A 257 -10.34 -21.77 -15.24
N SER A 258 -10.78 -20.52 -15.01
CA SER A 258 -10.30 -19.38 -15.78
C SER A 258 -8.80 -19.10 -15.54
N ILE A 259 -8.32 -19.28 -14.32
CA ILE A 259 -6.90 -19.13 -13.99
C ILE A 259 -6.04 -20.20 -14.68
N LEU A 260 -6.49 -21.46 -14.69
CA LEU A 260 -5.77 -22.59 -15.31
C LEU A 260 -5.65 -22.49 -16.83
N ILE A 261 -6.56 -21.75 -17.50
CA ILE A 261 -6.45 -21.46 -18.94
C ILE A 261 -5.23 -20.59 -19.24
N GLU A 262 -4.90 -19.66 -18.33
CA GLU A 262 -3.85 -18.68 -18.55
C GLU A 262 -2.53 -19.00 -17.85
N ARG A 263 -2.56 -19.79 -16.78
CA ARG A 263 -1.46 -19.99 -15.85
C ARG A 263 -1.31 -21.46 -15.45
N LYS A 264 -0.06 -21.89 -15.25
CA LYS A 264 0.25 -23.21 -14.72
C LYS A 264 0.13 -23.20 -13.20
N ALA A 265 -0.55 -24.21 -12.63
CA ALA A 265 -0.52 -24.48 -11.20
C ALA A 265 0.86 -25.04 -10.81
N VAL A 266 1.46 -24.50 -9.75
CA VAL A 266 2.75 -24.95 -9.21
C VAL A 266 2.72 -24.95 -7.68
N ASP A 267 3.47 -25.86 -7.06
CA ASP A 267 3.52 -25.99 -5.61
C ASP A 267 4.49 -24.95 -4.98
N ASP A 268 5.55 -24.61 -5.72
CA ASP A 268 6.51 -23.59 -5.33
C ASP A 268 6.64 -22.52 -6.40
N TRP A 269 6.55 -21.25 -5.97
CA TRP A 269 6.69 -20.10 -6.86
C TRP A 269 8.00 -20.06 -7.62
N ASN A 270 9.09 -20.51 -7.00
CA ASN A 270 10.43 -20.47 -7.58
C ASN A 270 10.80 -21.73 -8.40
N SER A 271 9.92 -22.73 -8.46
CA SER A 271 10.18 -24.01 -9.15
C SER A 271 10.26 -23.89 -10.67
N THR A 272 9.66 -22.86 -11.27
CA THR A 272 9.61 -22.64 -12.72
C THR A 272 9.49 -21.15 -13.06
N SER A 273 9.51 -20.83 -14.35
CA SER A 273 9.27 -19.48 -14.88
C SER A 273 8.00 -19.43 -15.71
N GLY A 274 7.62 -18.24 -16.18
CA GLY A 274 6.43 -18.01 -17.01
C GLY A 274 5.15 -17.75 -16.20
N LYS A 275 4.01 -17.79 -16.88
CA LYS A 275 2.69 -17.55 -16.27
C LYS A 275 2.33 -18.74 -15.38
N ARG A 276 2.36 -18.54 -14.08
CA ARG A 276 2.06 -19.54 -13.05
C ARG A 276 1.31 -18.92 -11.89
N PHE A 277 0.72 -19.75 -11.02
CA PHE A 277 0.14 -19.36 -9.75
C PHE A 277 0.44 -20.41 -8.68
N VAL A 278 0.35 -20.01 -7.43
CA VAL A 278 0.49 -20.85 -6.23
C VAL A 278 -0.69 -20.67 -5.31
N ILE A 279 -0.90 -21.62 -4.42
CA ILE A 279 -1.79 -21.46 -3.28
C ILE A 279 -0.95 -21.29 -2.03
N ARG A 280 -1.34 -20.32 -1.20
CA ARG A 280 -0.67 -20.03 0.07
C ARG A 280 -1.64 -20.09 1.22
N ARG A 281 -1.35 -20.94 2.21
CA ARG A 281 -2.08 -21.07 3.47
C ARG A 281 -1.30 -20.38 4.57
N TRP A 282 -1.83 -19.34 5.14
CA TRP A 282 -1.16 -18.49 6.11
C TRP A 282 -1.89 -18.40 7.46
N VAL A 283 -3.08 -18.97 7.53
CA VAL A 283 -3.88 -19.13 8.76
C VAL A 283 -4.11 -20.61 8.98
N GLU A 284 -3.96 -21.07 10.23
CA GLU A 284 -4.25 -22.45 10.65
C GLU A 284 -5.71 -22.63 11.05
#